data_6d5fb18f0511051f561f41debe2ede0c
#
_entry.id   6d5fb18f0511051f561f41debe2ede0c
#
_cell.length_a   1.000
_cell.length_b   1.000
_cell.length_c   1.000
_cell.angle_alpha   90.00
_cell.angle_beta   90.00
_cell.angle_gamma   90.00
#
_symmetry.space_group_name_H-M   'P 1'
#
loop_
_entity.id
_entity.type
_entity.pdbx_description
1 polymer ?
#
loop_
_entity_poly.entity_id
_entity_poly.type
_entity_poly.pdbx_seq_one_letter_code
_entity_poly.pdbx_strand_id
1 'polypeptide(L)'
;MAKWPAFTIAACAATLGLLTACAAPAPQTASLEMPLPVSEQALKGSTSQALDADFGAPELRRVDGPAQVWLYHSASCGMNVFLYPDAHGVPRVAAVVPDAGDDAQSCMQSLEKPTTAAALERKVSS
;
A
#
# COMPACT_ATOMS: atom_id res chain seq x y z
N MET A 1 60.90 47.80 -1.24
CA MET A 1 60.06 48.38 -0.19
C MET A 1 58.71 48.73 -0.82
N ALA A 2 57.74 47.87 -0.64
CA ALA A 2 56.40 48.06 -1.19
C ALA A 2 55.50 48.62 -0.07
N LYS A 3 55.03 49.85 -0.25
CA LYS A 3 54.02 50.48 0.58
C LYS A 3 52.65 49.96 0.17
N TRP A 4 51.97 49.32 1.09
CA TRP A 4 50.57 48.95 0.95
C TRP A 4 49.68 50.05 1.42
N PRO A 5 48.68 50.50 0.65
CA PRO A 5 47.70 51.45 1.12
C PRO A 5 46.70 50.78 2.04
N ALA A 6 46.43 51.40 3.17
CA ALA A 6 45.36 51.00 4.07
C ALA A 6 44.01 51.28 3.42
N PHE A 7 43.25 50.21 3.16
CA PHE A 7 41.84 50.30 2.78
C PHE A 7 40.99 50.37 4.07
N THR A 8 40.44 51.51 4.30
CA THR A 8 39.40 51.74 5.31
C THR A 8 38.11 51.05 4.81
N ILE A 9 37.73 49.98 5.47
CA ILE A 9 36.46 49.31 5.24
C ILE A 9 35.38 50.07 5.99
N ALA A 10 34.51 50.73 5.22
CA ALA A 10 33.29 51.31 5.75
C ALA A 10 32.34 50.21 6.14
N ALA A 11 31.95 50.21 7.42
CA ALA A 11 30.96 49.27 7.97
C ALA A 11 29.57 49.63 7.43
N CYS A 12 29.07 48.84 6.49
CA CYS A 12 27.65 48.79 6.14
C CYS A 12 26.95 47.81 7.11
N ALA A 13 26.28 48.38 8.09
CA ALA A 13 25.37 47.65 8.95
C ALA A 13 24.10 47.29 8.15
N ALA A 14 24.09 46.12 7.50
CA ALA A 14 22.90 45.55 6.92
C ALA A 14 22.12 44.84 8.04
N THR A 15 21.05 45.46 8.46
CA THR A 15 20.04 44.81 9.31
C THR A 15 19.34 43.73 8.48
N LEU A 16 19.76 42.47 8.66
CA LEU A 16 19.00 41.32 8.18
C LEU A 16 17.75 41.18 9.05
N GLY A 17 16.61 41.62 8.51
CA GLY A 17 15.32 41.25 9.04
C GLY A 17 15.13 39.76 8.89
N LEU A 18 15.12 39.03 10.00
CA LEU A 18 14.68 37.64 10.03
C LEU A 18 13.18 37.59 9.72
N LEU A 19 12.84 37.37 8.46
CA LEU A 19 11.52 36.89 8.09
C LEU A 19 11.46 35.40 8.49
N THR A 20 11.07 35.15 9.71
CA THR A 20 10.60 33.80 10.09
C THR A 20 9.27 33.58 9.39
N ALA A 21 9.32 33.05 8.19
CA ALA A 21 8.14 32.49 7.55
C ALA A 21 7.71 31.26 8.40
N CYS A 22 6.73 31.46 9.26
CA CYS A 22 5.97 30.35 9.82
C CYS A 22 5.27 29.68 8.64
N ALA A 23 5.87 28.63 8.10
CA ALA A 23 5.18 27.70 7.22
C ALA A 23 4.11 27.02 8.06
N ALA A 24 2.86 27.51 7.98
CA ALA A 24 1.73 26.78 8.50
C ALA A 24 1.70 25.41 7.82
N PRO A 25 1.59 24.27 8.56
CA PRO A 25 1.40 22.99 7.91
C PRO A 25 0.16 23.11 7.02
N ALA A 26 0.34 22.77 5.74
CA ALA A 26 -0.78 22.72 4.81
C ALA A 26 -1.88 21.85 5.44
N PRO A 27 -3.17 22.27 5.42
CA PRO A 27 -4.23 21.41 5.88
C PRO A 27 -4.14 20.13 5.09
N GLN A 28 -3.76 19.05 5.76
CA GLN A 28 -3.92 17.73 5.20
C GLN A 28 -5.43 17.54 5.11
N THR A 29 -5.96 17.78 3.91
CA THR A 29 -7.26 17.26 3.58
C THR A 29 -7.10 15.76 3.79
N ALA A 30 -7.68 15.24 4.86
CA ALA A 30 -7.89 13.82 4.99
C ALA A 30 -8.74 13.44 3.79
N SER A 31 -8.08 13.03 2.71
CA SER A 31 -8.73 12.33 1.63
C SER A 31 -9.39 11.15 2.32
N LEU A 32 -10.71 11.13 2.32
CA LEU A 32 -11.47 9.92 2.58
C LEU A 32 -11.13 9.02 1.39
N GLU A 33 -9.92 8.47 1.40
CA GLU A 33 -9.56 7.39 0.51
C GLU A 33 -10.47 6.24 0.89
N MET A 34 -11.56 6.15 0.14
CA MET A 34 -12.29 4.91 0.08
C MET A 34 -11.28 3.84 -0.29
N PRO A 35 -11.13 2.79 0.52
CA PRO A 35 -10.25 1.69 0.15
C PRO A 35 -10.62 1.27 -1.26
N LEU A 36 -9.68 1.42 -2.19
CA LEU A 36 -9.86 0.92 -3.54
C LEU A 36 -10.03 -0.60 -3.45
N PRO A 37 -10.95 -1.17 -4.21
CA PRO A 37 -11.09 -2.62 -4.24
C PRO A 37 -9.75 -3.25 -4.61
N VAL A 38 -9.41 -4.34 -3.95
CA VAL A 38 -8.18 -5.09 -4.23
C VAL A 38 -8.19 -5.48 -5.70
N SER A 39 -7.11 -5.21 -6.41
CA SER A 39 -6.93 -5.59 -7.80
C SER A 39 -5.79 -6.60 -7.94
N GLU A 40 -5.79 -7.35 -9.03
CA GLU A 40 -4.70 -8.29 -9.32
C GLU A 40 -3.33 -7.61 -9.30
N GLN A 41 -3.21 -6.42 -9.89
CA GLN A 41 -1.98 -5.64 -9.89
C GLN A 41 -1.57 -5.21 -8.48
N ALA A 42 -2.53 -4.84 -7.64
CA ALA A 42 -2.25 -4.45 -6.26
C ALA A 42 -1.80 -5.64 -5.41
N LEU A 43 -2.28 -6.86 -5.73
CA LEU A 43 -1.88 -8.07 -5.03
C LEU A 43 -0.49 -8.56 -5.42
N LYS A 44 -0.03 -8.34 -6.66
CA LYS A 44 1.31 -8.79 -7.09
C LYS A 44 2.41 -8.23 -6.19
N GLY A 45 3.26 -9.11 -5.68
CA GLY A 45 4.32 -8.77 -4.73
C GLY A 45 3.87 -8.64 -3.27
N SER A 46 2.57 -8.74 -2.99
CA SER A 46 2.06 -8.76 -1.62
C SER A 46 2.53 -9.98 -0.84
N THR A 47 2.65 -9.83 0.47
CA THR A 47 3.02 -10.93 1.36
C THR A 47 1.83 -11.83 1.69
N SER A 48 2.12 -13.01 2.22
CA SER A 48 1.09 -13.90 2.74
C SER A 48 0.25 -13.26 3.86
N GLN A 49 0.86 -12.41 4.70
CA GLN A 49 0.13 -11.68 5.74
C GLN A 49 -0.84 -10.66 5.15
N ALA A 50 -0.46 -9.99 4.06
CA ALA A 50 -1.37 -9.08 3.37
C ALA A 50 -2.58 -9.83 2.79
N LEU A 51 -2.37 -11.02 2.20
CA LEU A 51 -3.47 -11.87 1.74
C LEU A 51 -4.42 -12.28 2.87
N ASP A 52 -3.87 -12.69 4.01
CA ASP A 52 -4.68 -13.05 5.18
C ASP A 52 -5.48 -11.83 5.71
N ALA A 53 -4.92 -10.63 5.60
CA ALA A 53 -5.60 -9.39 5.98
C ALA A 53 -6.75 -9.04 5.01
N ASP A 54 -6.52 -9.19 3.71
CA ASP A 54 -7.49 -8.82 2.66
C ASP A 54 -8.61 -9.85 2.51
N PHE A 55 -8.27 -11.13 2.49
CA PHE A 55 -9.22 -12.23 2.19
C PHE A 55 -9.46 -13.19 3.34
N GLY A 56 -8.63 -13.16 4.36
CA GLY A 56 -8.66 -14.12 5.45
C GLY A 56 -7.88 -15.40 5.15
N ALA A 57 -8.08 -16.40 5.98
CA ALA A 57 -7.45 -17.70 5.79
C ALA A 57 -7.98 -18.35 4.51
N PRO A 58 -7.10 -18.86 3.64
CA PRO A 58 -7.53 -19.62 2.48
C PRO A 58 -8.17 -20.95 2.92
N GLU A 59 -9.05 -21.49 2.09
CA GLU A 59 -9.64 -22.81 2.30
C GLU A 59 -8.60 -23.92 2.27
N LEU A 60 -7.62 -23.79 1.37
CA LEU A 60 -6.53 -24.74 1.23
C LEU A 60 -5.21 -24.02 0.98
N ARG A 61 -4.17 -24.48 1.65
CA ARG A 61 -2.77 -24.12 1.37
C ARG A 61 -2.02 -25.34 0.90
N ARG A 62 -1.42 -25.27 -0.26
CA ARG A 62 -0.60 -26.33 -0.82
C ARG A 62 0.79 -25.83 -1.14
N VAL A 63 1.80 -26.65 -0.90
CA VAL A 63 3.19 -26.38 -1.25
C VAL A 63 3.55 -27.27 -2.44
N ASP A 64 4.07 -26.65 -3.49
CA ASP A 64 4.49 -27.34 -4.70
C ASP A 64 5.88 -26.83 -5.10
N GLY A 65 6.92 -27.57 -4.71
CA GLY A 65 8.30 -27.11 -4.83
C GLY A 65 8.54 -25.80 -4.08
N PRO A 66 9.05 -24.75 -4.75
CA PRO A 66 9.23 -23.44 -4.14
C PRO A 66 7.94 -22.64 -4.04
N ALA A 67 6.89 -23.04 -4.74
CA ALA A 67 5.62 -22.33 -4.80
C ALA A 67 4.69 -22.73 -3.64
N GLN A 68 3.91 -21.76 -3.18
CA GLN A 68 2.71 -22.03 -2.39
C GLN A 68 1.49 -21.68 -3.24
N VAL A 69 0.47 -22.52 -3.17
CA VAL A 69 -0.82 -22.28 -3.83
C VAL A 69 -1.88 -22.17 -2.74
N TRP A 70 -2.51 -21.02 -2.70
CA TRP A 70 -3.58 -20.72 -1.74
C TRP A 70 -4.90 -20.66 -2.48
N LEU A 71 -5.82 -21.50 -2.07
CA LEU A 71 -7.15 -21.61 -2.64
C LEU A 71 -8.16 -20.82 -1.82
N TYR A 72 -8.86 -19.93 -2.47
CA TYR A 72 -9.97 -19.19 -1.93
C TYR A 72 -11.26 -19.52 -2.67
N HIS A 73 -12.34 -19.71 -1.95
CA HIS A 73 -13.67 -19.87 -2.51
C HIS A 73 -14.69 -18.94 -1.84
N SER A 74 -15.62 -18.45 -2.62
CA SER A 74 -16.86 -17.83 -2.18
C SER A 74 -18.05 -18.62 -2.73
N ALA A 75 -19.26 -18.20 -2.41
CA ALA A 75 -20.47 -18.81 -3.01
C ALA A 75 -20.56 -18.62 -4.52
N SER A 76 -19.84 -17.65 -5.08
CA SER A 76 -19.93 -17.23 -6.47
C SER A 76 -18.68 -17.51 -7.30
N CYS A 77 -17.52 -17.74 -6.69
CA CYS A 77 -16.28 -17.96 -7.42
C CYS A 77 -15.22 -18.69 -6.62
N GLY A 78 -14.21 -19.19 -7.33
CA GLY A 78 -12.98 -19.69 -6.77
C GLY A 78 -11.76 -19.00 -7.37
N MET A 79 -10.67 -18.90 -6.63
CA MET A 79 -9.41 -18.41 -7.17
C MET A 79 -8.21 -19.08 -6.49
N ASN A 80 -7.17 -19.28 -7.29
CA ASN A 80 -5.88 -19.78 -6.84
C ASN A 80 -4.87 -18.65 -6.82
N VAL A 81 -4.23 -18.44 -5.66
CA VAL A 81 -3.15 -17.45 -5.52
C VAL A 81 -1.83 -18.18 -5.42
N PHE A 82 -0.93 -17.88 -6.33
CA PHE A 82 0.41 -18.47 -6.39
C PHE A 82 1.40 -17.53 -5.74
N LEU A 83 2.12 -18.03 -4.75
CA LEU A 83 3.18 -17.29 -4.06
C LEU A 83 4.52 -17.98 -4.31
N TYR A 84 5.53 -17.17 -4.62
CA TYR A 84 6.91 -17.60 -4.76
C TYR A 84 7.80 -16.85 -3.77
N PRO A 85 8.86 -17.48 -3.26
CA PRO A 85 9.80 -16.80 -2.39
C PRO A 85 10.56 -15.71 -3.14
N ASP A 86 10.70 -14.54 -2.51
CA ASP A 86 11.59 -13.48 -2.99
C ASP A 86 13.06 -13.82 -2.67
N ALA A 87 13.99 -12.88 -2.94
CA ALA A 87 15.42 -13.06 -2.69
C ALA A 87 15.75 -13.31 -1.20
N HIS A 88 14.83 -12.99 -0.29
CA HIS A 88 14.95 -13.21 1.16
C HIS A 88 14.19 -14.45 1.64
N GLY A 89 13.58 -15.21 0.73
CA GLY A 89 12.78 -16.38 1.05
C GLY A 89 11.36 -16.06 1.53
N VAL A 90 10.91 -14.79 1.41
CA VAL A 90 9.56 -14.37 1.82
C VAL A 90 8.57 -14.68 0.69
N PRO A 91 7.51 -15.47 0.95
CA PRO A 91 6.51 -15.74 -0.07
C PRO A 91 5.78 -14.48 -0.52
N ARG A 92 5.80 -14.22 -1.82
CA ARG A 92 5.15 -13.08 -2.49
C ARG A 92 4.19 -13.56 -3.56
N VAL A 93 3.06 -12.87 -3.68
CA VAL A 93 2.10 -13.15 -4.74
C VAL A 93 2.73 -12.92 -6.11
N ALA A 94 2.74 -13.95 -6.92
CA ALA A 94 3.21 -13.92 -8.30
C ALA A 94 2.06 -13.89 -9.31
N ALA A 95 0.98 -14.62 -9.02
CA ALA A 95 -0.17 -14.69 -9.91
C ALA A 95 -1.45 -14.98 -9.11
N VAL A 96 -2.55 -14.49 -9.66
CA VAL A 96 -3.91 -14.81 -9.24
C VAL A 96 -4.63 -15.42 -10.41
N VAL A 97 -5.16 -16.64 -10.25
CA VAL A 97 -5.83 -17.37 -11.30
C VAL A 97 -7.23 -17.74 -10.83
N PRO A 98 -8.28 -17.09 -11.38
CA PRO A 98 -9.65 -17.47 -11.06
C PRO A 98 -9.98 -18.84 -11.65
N ASP A 99 -11.01 -19.47 -11.13
CA ASP A 99 -11.54 -20.69 -11.73
C ASP A 99 -12.08 -20.44 -13.14
N ALA A 100 -12.18 -21.49 -13.93
CA ALA A 100 -12.59 -21.37 -15.33
C ALA A 100 -13.99 -20.73 -15.46
N GLY A 101 -14.04 -19.62 -16.18
CA GLY A 101 -15.27 -18.85 -16.40
C GLY A 101 -15.49 -17.70 -15.41
N ASP A 102 -14.66 -17.61 -14.36
CA ASP A 102 -14.75 -16.54 -13.39
C ASP A 102 -13.87 -15.34 -13.80
N ASP A 103 -14.33 -14.13 -13.47
CA ASP A 103 -13.56 -12.92 -13.63
C ASP A 103 -12.75 -12.65 -12.36
N ALA A 104 -11.43 -12.47 -12.50
CA ALA A 104 -10.52 -12.31 -11.36
C ALA A 104 -10.89 -11.14 -10.47
N GLN A 105 -11.26 -9.98 -11.05
CA GLN A 105 -11.59 -8.78 -10.30
C GLN A 105 -12.88 -8.96 -9.50
N SER A 106 -13.92 -9.49 -10.13
CA SER A 106 -15.20 -9.77 -9.48
C SER A 106 -15.05 -10.81 -8.38
N CYS A 107 -14.22 -11.83 -8.61
CA CYS A 107 -13.93 -12.85 -7.63
C CYS A 107 -13.22 -12.28 -6.40
N MET A 108 -12.17 -11.50 -6.59
CA MET A 108 -11.46 -10.84 -5.49
C MET A 108 -12.40 -9.97 -4.66
N GLN A 109 -13.27 -9.18 -5.28
CA GLN A 109 -14.25 -8.35 -4.58
C GLN A 109 -15.23 -9.17 -3.75
N SER A 110 -15.62 -10.36 -4.21
CA SER A 110 -16.52 -11.25 -3.48
C SER A 110 -15.85 -11.91 -2.26
N LEU A 111 -14.53 -12.01 -2.28
CA LEU A 111 -13.70 -12.64 -1.24
C LEU A 111 -13.15 -11.65 -0.24
N GLU A 112 -13.07 -10.35 -0.59
CA GLU A 112 -12.57 -9.31 0.30
C GLU A 112 -13.31 -9.30 1.64
N LYS A 113 -12.55 -9.27 2.70
CA LYS A 113 -13.14 -9.01 4.02
C LYS A 113 -13.72 -7.60 4.04
N PRO A 114 -14.93 -7.42 4.57
CA PRO A 114 -15.46 -6.09 4.78
C PRO A 114 -14.53 -5.32 5.72
N THR A 115 -14.13 -4.12 5.29
CA THR A 115 -13.42 -3.20 6.19
C THR A 115 -14.28 -2.90 7.41
N THR A 116 -13.65 -2.56 8.53
CA THR A 116 -14.37 -2.25 9.78
C THR A 116 -15.45 -1.19 9.57
N ALA A 117 -15.20 -0.20 8.69
CA ALA A 117 -16.17 0.82 8.34
C ALA A 117 -17.41 0.24 7.63
N ALA A 118 -17.21 -0.59 6.60
CA ALA A 118 -18.30 -1.24 5.88
C ALA A 118 -19.09 -2.25 6.75
N ALA A 119 -18.41 -2.89 7.70
CA ALA A 119 -19.06 -3.77 8.66
C ALA A 119 -19.94 -3.00 9.64
N LEU A 120 -19.53 -1.80 10.06
CA LEU A 120 -20.30 -0.91 10.92
C LEU A 120 -21.55 -0.36 10.21
N GLU A 121 -21.41 0.08 8.95
CA GLU A 121 -22.55 0.56 8.16
C GLU A 121 -23.62 -0.51 7.98
N ARG A 122 -23.21 -1.75 7.72
CA ARG A 122 -24.12 -2.89 7.59
C ARG A 122 -24.87 -3.19 8.90
N LYS A 123 -24.21 -2.98 10.03
CA LYS A 123 -24.79 -3.18 11.35
C LYS A 123 -25.79 -2.08 11.73
N VAL A 124 -25.60 -0.85 11.22
CA VAL A 124 -26.50 0.28 11.47
C VAL A 124 -27.74 0.22 10.58
N SER A 125 -27.65 -0.41 9.40
CA SER A 125 -28.76 -0.54 8.43
C SER A 125 -29.68 -1.75 8.71
N SER A 126 -29.44 -2.48 9.77
CA SER A 126 -30.25 -3.68 10.14
C SER A 126 -31.29 -3.36 11.18
#